data_b8bf65a9d5eda3cf857747cea7301bca
#
_entry.id   b8bf65a9d5eda3cf857747cea7301bca
#
_cell.length_a   1.000
_cell.length_b   1.000
_cell.length_c   1.000
_cell.angle_alpha   90.00
_cell.angle_beta   90.00
_cell.angle_gamma   90.00
#
_symmetry.space_group_name_H-M   'P 1'
#
loop_
_entity.id
_entity.type
_entity.pdbx_description
1 polymer ?
#
loop_
_entity_poly.entity_id
_entity_poly.type
_entity_poly.pdbx_seq_one_letter_code
_entity_poly.pdbx_strand_id
1 'polypeptide(L)'
;MNKSTYLGLLVVMAIALASCTADPFLDLQDQSNSTEIDAQVETESETDTSIESDDGPCFTTSLMAGQHYESGIVSVAIEDGNLIITYSMNPEWTIGISHLQVGNCDEDWVPLNGGGNPQIGQFEYTQPISASDTEVVYSISLDALGDTICFAAHAEVEGPTGGETAWAEGAQFEGNGWAMFVQTDLTECEETTDPGGGGAF
;
A
#
# COMPACT_ATOMS: atom_id res chain seq x y z
N MET A 1 15.20 52.96 -20.80
CA MET A 1 16.65 52.92 -20.48
C MET A 1 16.78 52.89 -18.97
N ASN A 2 17.07 51.72 -18.38
CA ASN A 2 17.72 51.64 -17.07
C ASN A 2 18.23 50.21 -16.91
N LYS A 3 19.54 50.06 -17.03
CA LYS A 3 20.29 48.84 -16.78
C LYS A 3 20.61 48.85 -15.28
N SER A 4 20.14 47.83 -14.55
CA SER A 4 20.63 47.58 -13.19
C SER A 4 21.49 46.31 -13.21
N THR A 5 22.75 46.49 -13.03
CA THR A 5 23.80 45.49 -12.86
C THR A 5 23.76 44.97 -11.44
N TYR A 6 23.52 43.66 -11.23
CA TYR A 6 23.75 43.00 -9.96
C TYR A 6 25.08 42.26 -9.97
N LEU A 7 25.96 42.77 -9.11
CA LEU A 7 27.29 42.32 -8.81
C LEU A 7 27.23 41.00 -8.02
N GLY A 8 27.94 39.97 -8.51
CA GLY A 8 28.00 38.66 -7.87
C GLY A 8 28.80 38.69 -6.55
N LEU A 9 28.30 37.96 -5.57
CA LEU A 9 29.01 37.64 -4.34
C LEU A 9 29.35 36.13 -4.36
N LEU A 10 30.61 35.81 -4.67
CA LEU A 10 31.17 34.48 -4.52
C LEU A 10 31.49 34.22 -3.05
N VAL A 11 30.75 33.30 -2.42
CA VAL A 11 31.11 32.74 -1.12
C VAL A 11 31.81 31.41 -1.35
N VAL A 12 33.11 31.42 -1.09
CA VAL A 12 33.94 30.19 -1.06
C VAL A 12 33.80 29.58 0.32
N MET A 13 33.18 28.42 0.40
CA MET A 13 33.08 27.65 1.65
C MET A 13 34.11 26.55 1.65
N ALA A 14 35.08 26.66 2.57
CA ALA A 14 36.15 25.66 2.74
C ALA A 14 35.61 24.40 3.42
N ILE A 15 35.87 23.27 2.81
CA ILE A 15 35.53 21.95 3.33
C ILE A 15 36.68 21.47 4.21
N ALA A 16 36.41 21.28 5.51
CA ALA A 16 37.32 20.61 6.44
C ALA A 16 37.10 19.10 6.39
N LEU A 17 38.12 18.37 5.97
CA LEU A 17 38.18 16.91 6.00
C LEU A 17 38.53 16.47 7.43
N ALA A 18 37.57 15.82 8.11
CA ALA A 18 37.82 15.09 9.36
C ALA A 18 38.03 13.60 9.01
N SER A 19 39.25 13.14 9.22
CA SER A 19 39.65 11.75 9.15
C SER A 19 39.26 11.02 10.44
N CYS A 20 38.44 9.99 10.36
CA CYS A 20 38.19 9.08 11.48
C CYS A 20 38.95 7.76 11.26
N THR A 21 39.75 7.43 12.23
CA THR A 21 40.60 6.24 12.36
C THR A 21 39.76 5.00 12.62
N ALA A 22 40.16 3.90 11.99
CA ALA A 22 39.63 2.55 12.23
C ALA A 22 40.18 1.97 13.55
N ASP A 23 39.28 1.37 14.34
CA ASP A 23 39.67 0.55 15.49
C ASP A 23 39.78 -0.94 15.08
N PRO A 24 40.73 -1.68 15.64
CA PRO A 24 41.01 -3.05 15.24
C PRO A 24 40.09 -4.07 15.91
N PHE A 25 39.67 -4.99 15.10
CA PHE A 25 39.00 -6.24 15.38
C PHE A 25 39.74 -7.09 16.42
N LEU A 26 39.07 -7.48 17.51
CA LEU A 26 39.54 -8.51 18.44
C LEU A 26 38.92 -9.87 18.04
N ASP A 27 39.79 -10.70 17.50
CA ASP A 27 39.64 -12.13 17.29
C ASP A 27 39.59 -12.88 18.67
N LEU A 28 38.53 -13.64 18.91
CA LEU A 28 38.53 -14.66 19.98
C LEU A 28 38.10 -15.98 19.36
N GLN A 29 39.13 -16.80 19.18
CA GLN A 29 39.08 -18.21 18.83
C GLN A 29 38.45 -19.08 19.94
N ASP A 30 37.63 -20.02 19.43
CA ASP A 30 37.60 -21.44 19.76
C ASP A 30 37.39 -21.89 21.23
N GLN A 31 36.29 -22.62 21.44
CA GLN A 31 36.34 -23.93 22.08
C GLN A 31 35.11 -24.78 21.74
N SER A 32 35.40 -25.86 21.02
CA SER A 32 34.55 -27.03 20.85
C SER A 32 34.30 -27.71 22.23
N ASN A 33 33.06 -28.04 22.47
CA ASN A 33 32.77 -29.19 23.34
C ASN A 33 31.56 -29.96 22.84
N SER A 34 31.83 -31.10 22.28
CA SER A 34 30.87 -32.13 21.91
C SER A 34 30.35 -32.82 23.15
N THR A 35 29.04 -32.89 23.31
CA THR A 35 28.40 -33.87 24.18
C THR A 35 27.19 -34.41 23.47
N GLU A 36 27.30 -35.64 23.00
CA GLU A 36 26.19 -36.45 22.52
C GLU A 36 25.25 -36.73 23.69
N ILE A 37 23.97 -36.42 23.54
CA ILE A 37 22.93 -36.99 24.38
C ILE A 37 21.87 -37.51 23.41
N ASP A 38 21.87 -38.84 23.30
CA ASP A 38 20.83 -39.66 22.72
C ASP A 38 19.56 -39.52 23.58
N ALA A 39 18.48 -38.98 23.03
CA ALA A 39 17.17 -39.02 23.63
C ALA A 39 16.14 -39.23 22.53
N GLN A 40 15.61 -40.44 22.53
CA GLN A 40 14.43 -40.82 21.77
C GLN A 40 13.27 -39.91 22.16
N VAL A 41 12.70 -39.22 21.20
CA VAL A 41 11.42 -38.51 21.34
C VAL A 41 10.38 -39.30 20.60
N GLU A 42 9.43 -39.77 21.35
CA GLU A 42 8.21 -40.38 20.85
C GLU A 42 7.40 -39.36 20.06
N THR A 43 7.02 -39.76 18.85
CA THR A 43 6.18 -39.01 17.96
C THR A 43 4.75 -39.02 18.48
N GLU A 44 4.33 -38.02 19.21
CA GLU A 44 2.91 -37.71 19.33
C GLU A 44 2.55 -36.72 18.22
N SER A 45 1.88 -37.25 17.21
CA SER A 45 1.22 -36.49 16.16
C SER A 45 -0.03 -35.85 16.75
N GLU A 46 0.10 -34.71 17.37
CA GLU A 46 -1.05 -33.84 17.56
C GLU A 46 -1.30 -33.15 16.22
N THR A 47 -2.31 -33.65 15.52
CA THR A 47 -2.92 -32.93 14.41
C THR A 47 -3.67 -31.76 15.02
N ASP A 48 -2.97 -30.67 15.28
CA ASP A 48 -3.59 -29.37 15.48
C ASP A 48 -4.16 -28.91 14.15
N THR A 49 -5.42 -29.25 13.95
CA THR A 49 -6.24 -28.66 12.90
C THR A 49 -6.65 -27.28 13.44
N SER A 50 -5.71 -26.36 13.47
CA SER A 50 -6.05 -24.94 13.48
C SER A 50 -6.79 -24.69 12.16
N ILE A 51 -8.10 -24.54 12.28
CA ILE A 51 -8.89 -23.88 11.24
C ILE A 51 -8.36 -22.43 11.31
N GLU A 52 -7.33 -22.14 10.53
CA GLU A 52 -7.00 -20.78 10.20
C GLU A 52 -8.20 -20.29 9.41
N SER A 53 -9.06 -19.48 10.04
CA SER A 53 -9.96 -18.60 9.32
C SER A 53 -9.04 -17.77 8.43
N ASP A 54 -9.21 -17.90 7.12
CA ASP A 54 -8.48 -17.11 6.13
C ASP A 54 -9.08 -15.69 6.16
N ASP A 55 -8.79 -14.97 7.26
CA ASP A 55 -9.24 -13.59 7.50
C ASP A 55 -8.42 -12.58 6.66
N GLY A 56 -7.77 -13.06 5.61
CA GLY A 56 -6.96 -12.24 4.71
C GLY A 56 -7.81 -11.51 3.66
N PRO A 57 -7.21 -10.50 2.98
CA PRO A 57 -7.86 -9.85 1.86
C PRO A 57 -8.10 -10.87 0.72
N CYS A 58 -9.27 -10.83 0.09
CA CYS A 58 -9.60 -11.72 -1.02
C CYS A 58 -8.95 -11.28 -2.35
N PHE A 59 -8.51 -10.04 -2.44
CA PHE A 59 -7.79 -9.53 -3.59
C PHE A 59 -6.71 -8.55 -3.17
N THR A 60 -5.58 -8.56 -3.88
CA THR A 60 -4.50 -7.59 -3.69
C THR A 60 -3.89 -7.19 -5.03
N THR A 61 -3.44 -5.96 -5.15
CA THR A 61 -2.67 -5.46 -6.29
C THR A 61 -1.63 -4.44 -5.85
N SER A 62 -0.59 -4.22 -6.66
CA SER A 62 0.43 -3.23 -6.39
C SER A 62 -0.12 -1.81 -6.51
N LEU A 63 0.34 -0.90 -5.64
CA LEU A 63 0.16 0.54 -5.78
C LEU A 63 1.41 1.11 -6.46
N MET A 64 1.27 1.42 -7.76
CA MET A 64 2.39 1.85 -8.60
C MET A 64 2.56 3.35 -8.58
N ALA A 65 3.72 3.85 -8.15
CA ALA A 65 4.10 5.26 -8.18
C ALA A 65 4.91 5.58 -9.43
N GLY A 66 4.61 6.71 -10.09
CA GLY A 66 5.33 7.19 -11.26
C GLY A 66 5.43 6.17 -12.41
N GLN A 67 4.54 5.18 -12.47
CA GLN A 67 4.50 4.06 -13.42
C GLN A 67 5.61 2.99 -13.24
N HIS A 68 6.52 3.14 -12.32
CA HIS A 68 7.75 2.33 -12.27
C HIS A 68 8.07 1.77 -10.89
N TYR A 69 7.54 2.34 -9.83
CA TYR A 69 7.91 2.01 -8.46
C TYR A 69 6.72 1.44 -7.71
N GLU A 70 6.87 0.28 -7.13
CA GLU A 70 5.88 -0.28 -6.22
C GLU A 70 5.98 0.45 -4.88
N SER A 71 5.06 1.39 -4.64
CA SER A 71 5.01 2.18 -3.42
C SER A 71 4.25 1.50 -2.28
N GLY A 72 3.47 0.48 -2.59
CA GLY A 72 2.64 -0.25 -1.64
C GLY A 72 1.73 -1.24 -2.34
N ILE A 73 0.69 -1.66 -1.63
CA ILE A 73 -0.38 -2.52 -2.13
C ILE A 73 -1.75 -1.89 -1.88
N VAL A 74 -2.71 -2.27 -2.69
CA VAL A 74 -4.14 -2.05 -2.44
C VAL A 74 -4.79 -3.42 -2.26
N SER A 75 -5.48 -3.61 -1.16
CA SER A 75 -6.19 -4.85 -0.83
C SER A 75 -7.69 -4.65 -0.74
N VAL A 76 -8.43 -5.72 -0.99
CA VAL A 76 -9.89 -5.79 -0.93
C VAL A 76 -10.29 -6.90 0.03
N ALA A 77 -11.22 -6.63 0.93
CA ALA A 77 -11.84 -7.58 1.84
C ALA A 77 -13.33 -7.27 1.99
N ILE A 78 -14.09 -8.20 2.56
CA ILE A 78 -15.47 -7.97 3.00
C ILE A 78 -15.51 -8.15 4.52
N GLU A 79 -16.00 -7.12 5.22
CA GLU A 79 -16.13 -7.14 6.68
C GLU A 79 -17.49 -6.53 7.07
N ASP A 80 -18.27 -7.27 7.87
CA ASP A 80 -19.55 -6.79 8.40
C ASP A 80 -20.49 -6.20 7.33
N GLY A 81 -20.59 -6.81 6.14
CA GLY A 81 -21.41 -6.33 5.03
C GLY A 81 -20.86 -5.10 4.31
N ASN A 82 -19.60 -4.76 4.53
CA ASN A 82 -18.93 -3.67 3.86
C ASN A 82 -17.76 -4.18 3.01
N LEU A 83 -17.56 -3.54 1.87
CA LEU A 83 -16.35 -3.63 1.10
C LEU A 83 -15.27 -2.79 1.78
N ILE A 84 -14.16 -3.42 2.13
CA ILE A 84 -13.00 -2.76 2.73
C ILE A 84 -11.90 -2.67 1.68
N ILE A 85 -11.49 -1.45 1.35
CA ILE A 85 -10.35 -1.21 0.46
C ILE A 85 -9.25 -0.51 1.26
N THR A 86 -8.11 -1.19 1.38
CA THR A 86 -6.97 -0.70 2.17
C THR A 86 -5.79 -0.43 1.27
N TYR A 87 -5.19 0.76 1.42
CA TYR A 87 -3.89 1.10 0.86
C TYR A 87 -2.85 0.91 1.95
N SER A 88 -1.85 0.08 1.72
CA SER A 88 -0.75 -0.17 2.65
C SER A 88 0.58 0.13 1.97
N MET A 89 1.35 1.05 2.56
CA MET A 89 2.59 1.52 1.95
C MET A 89 3.76 0.60 2.28
N ASN A 90 4.66 0.43 1.31
CA ASN A 90 5.95 -0.19 1.54
C ASN A 90 6.83 0.67 2.47
N PRO A 91 7.81 0.09 3.17
CA PRO A 91 8.81 0.87 3.89
C PRO A 91 9.43 1.96 3.01
N GLU A 92 9.73 3.13 3.58
CA GLU A 92 10.27 4.32 2.90
C GLU A 92 9.24 5.10 2.04
N TRP A 93 7.98 4.64 1.94
CA TRP A 93 6.90 5.36 1.30
C TRP A 93 5.85 5.82 2.30
N THR A 94 5.32 7.00 2.08
CA THR A 94 4.18 7.55 2.82
C THR A 94 3.11 8.02 1.87
N ILE A 95 1.88 8.04 2.35
CA ILE A 95 0.71 8.45 1.57
C ILE A 95 0.25 9.85 2.02
N GLY A 96 0.01 10.72 1.05
CA GLY A 96 -0.57 12.03 1.25
C GLY A 96 -2.08 11.98 1.11
N ILE A 97 -2.63 12.66 0.11
CA ILE A 97 -4.06 12.56 -0.20
C ILE A 97 -4.33 11.30 -1.01
N SER A 98 -5.40 10.57 -0.65
CA SER A 98 -5.88 9.42 -1.41
C SER A 98 -7.28 9.67 -1.95
N HIS A 99 -7.57 9.08 -3.11
CA HIS A 99 -8.85 9.16 -3.80
C HIS A 99 -9.26 7.76 -4.23
N LEU A 100 -10.52 7.43 -4.02
CA LEU A 100 -11.09 6.15 -4.42
C LEU A 100 -12.43 6.38 -5.11
N GLN A 101 -12.64 5.73 -6.25
CA GLN A 101 -13.93 5.57 -6.89
C GLN A 101 -14.23 4.09 -7.03
N VAL A 102 -15.45 3.68 -6.67
CA VAL A 102 -15.93 2.29 -6.75
C VAL A 102 -17.30 2.28 -7.40
N GLY A 103 -17.61 1.21 -8.11
CA GLY A 103 -18.96 0.99 -8.66
C GLY A 103 -19.06 -0.32 -9.45
N ASN A 104 -20.24 -0.57 -9.98
CA ASN A 104 -20.49 -1.73 -10.84
C ASN A 104 -19.84 -1.51 -12.21
N CYS A 105 -19.05 -2.46 -12.69
CA CYS A 105 -18.31 -2.31 -13.94
C CYS A 105 -19.20 -2.06 -15.17
N ASP A 106 -20.44 -2.50 -15.14
CA ASP A 106 -21.41 -2.40 -16.23
C ASP A 106 -22.09 -1.02 -16.31
N GLU A 107 -21.81 -0.11 -15.36
CA GLU A 107 -22.41 1.21 -15.24
C GLU A 107 -21.39 2.32 -15.52
N ASP A 108 -21.86 3.58 -15.54
CA ASP A 108 -21.00 4.77 -15.55
C ASP A 108 -20.41 5.01 -14.16
N TRP A 109 -19.56 4.09 -13.68
CA TRP A 109 -19.06 4.01 -12.29
C TRP A 109 -17.98 5.04 -11.96
N VAL A 110 -17.31 5.62 -12.98
CA VAL A 110 -16.19 6.54 -12.75
C VAL A 110 -16.37 7.83 -13.56
N PRO A 111 -16.16 9.02 -12.95
CA PRO A 111 -16.23 10.28 -13.69
C PRO A 111 -15.05 10.42 -14.65
N LEU A 112 -15.32 10.46 -15.96
CA LEU A 112 -14.34 10.65 -17.01
C LEU A 112 -14.48 12.04 -17.66
N ASN A 113 -13.37 12.61 -18.10
CA ASN A 113 -13.40 13.77 -18.99
C ASN A 113 -13.62 13.34 -20.46
N GLY A 114 -13.83 14.30 -21.37
CA GLY A 114 -14.07 14.01 -22.78
C GLY A 114 -12.90 13.34 -23.52
N GLY A 115 -11.74 13.17 -22.87
CA GLY A 115 -10.58 12.46 -23.40
C GLY A 115 -10.38 11.07 -22.77
N GLY A 116 -11.35 10.58 -21.99
CA GLY A 116 -11.30 9.25 -21.37
C GLY A 116 -10.39 9.15 -20.14
N ASN A 117 -9.92 10.27 -19.60
CA ASN A 117 -9.13 10.27 -18.37
C ASN A 117 -10.03 10.46 -17.13
N PRO A 118 -9.78 9.75 -16.03
CA PRO A 118 -10.54 9.92 -14.80
C PRO A 118 -10.38 11.32 -14.20
N GLN A 119 -11.47 11.84 -13.66
CA GLN A 119 -11.51 13.13 -12.98
C GLN A 119 -11.36 12.91 -11.48
N ILE A 120 -10.11 12.72 -11.00
CA ILE A 120 -9.76 12.34 -9.63
C ILE A 120 -10.43 13.24 -8.58
N GLY A 121 -10.48 14.56 -8.84
CA GLY A 121 -11.11 15.51 -7.93
C GLY A 121 -12.66 15.39 -7.84
N GLN A 122 -13.27 14.47 -8.59
CA GLN A 122 -14.70 14.13 -8.54
C GLN A 122 -14.95 12.72 -8.02
N PHE A 123 -13.91 12.02 -7.57
CA PHE A 123 -14.07 10.71 -6.95
C PHE A 123 -14.86 10.84 -5.66
N GLU A 124 -15.72 9.87 -5.39
CA GLU A 124 -16.66 9.89 -4.28
C GLU A 124 -15.95 9.88 -2.92
N TYR A 125 -14.86 9.13 -2.83
CA TYR A 125 -14.11 8.96 -1.58
C TYR A 125 -12.78 9.68 -1.68
N THR A 126 -12.52 10.57 -0.73
CA THR A 126 -11.25 11.30 -0.61
C THR A 126 -10.88 11.40 0.85
N GLN A 127 -9.67 10.98 1.19
CA GLN A 127 -9.13 11.15 2.54
C GLN A 127 -7.85 11.99 2.48
N PRO A 128 -7.86 13.19 3.09
CA PRO A 128 -6.65 13.91 3.41
C PRO A 128 -5.96 13.21 4.59
N ILE A 129 -4.72 12.82 4.42
CA ILE A 129 -3.94 12.07 5.39
C ILE A 129 -2.78 12.94 5.86
N SER A 130 -2.24 12.64 7.05
CA SER A 130 -1.00 13.24 7.51
C SER A 130 0.17 12.71 6.65
N ALA A 131 1.12 13.58 6.30
CA ALA A 131 2.26 13.24 5.43
C ALA A 131 3.20 12.12 5.95
N SER A 132 2.81 11.44 7.01
CA SER A 132 3.52 10.31 7.62
C SER A 132 2.69 9.03 7.69
N ASP A 133 1.48 9.05 7.15
CA ASP A 133 0.62 7.88 7.22
C ASP A 133 1.10 6.81 6.22
N THR A 134 1.00 5.57 6.64
CA THR A 134 1.42 4.40 5.84
C THR A 134 0.25 3.50 5.48
N GLU A 135 -0.95 3.83 5.95
CA GLU A 135 -2.16 3.06 5.69
C GLU A 135 -3.39 3.96 5.57
N VAL A 136 -4.29 3.59 4.66
CA VAL A 136 -5.61 4.21 4.50
C VAL A 136 -6.64 3.13 4.28
N VAL A 137 -7.75 3.21 5.02
CA VAL A 137 -8.86 2.25 4.92
C VAL A 137 -10.14 2.97 4.50
N TYR A 138 -10.79 2.44 3.49
CA TYR A 138 -12.12 2.82 3.05
C TYR A 138 -13.10 1.69 3.36
N SER A 139 -14.23 2.03 3.98
CA SER A 139 -15.35 1.12 4.25
C SER A 139 -16.58 1.60 3.47
N ILE A 140 -17.10 0.75 2.60
CA ILE A 140 -18.16 1.08 1.64
C ILE A 140 -19.25 0.03 1.76
N SER A 141 -20.53 0.44 1.92
CA SER A 141 -21.64 -0.51 1.97
C SER A 141 -21.74 -1.33 0.69
N LEU A 142 -21.94 -2.64 0.82
CA LEU A 142 -22.20 -3.54 -0.30
C LEU A 142 -23.61 -3.41 -0.89
N ASP A 143 -24.53 -2.69 -0.23
CA ASP A 143 -25.98 -2.66 -0.60
C ASP A 143 -26.24 -2.24 -2.06
N ALA A 144 -25.35 -1.43 -2.65
CA ALA A 144 -25.48 -0.93 -4.01
C ALA A 144 -24.49 -1.56 -5.00
N LEU A 145 -23.63 -2.48 -4.53
CA LEU A 145 -22.62 -3.13 -5.34
C LEU A 145 -23.07 -4.53 -5.77
N GLY A 146 -22.70 -4.92 -6.98
CA GLY A 146 -22.89 -6.28 -7.49
C GLY A 146 -21.70 -7.19 -7.16
N ASP A 147 -21.75 -8.40 -7.66
CA ASP A 147 -20.71 -9.40 -7.46
C ASP A 147 -19.38 -9.02 -8.12
N THR A 148 -19.43 -8.28 -9.23
CA THR A 148 -18.24 -7.79 -9.94
C THR A 148 -18.17 -6.27 -9.85
N ILE A 149 -17.11 -5.77 -9.24
CA ILE A 149 -16.87 -4.34 -9.07
C ILE A 149 -15.67 -3.85 -9.86
N CYS A 150 -15.72 -2.57 -10.21
CA CYS A 150 -14.59 -1.80 -10.70
C CYS A 150 -14.21 -0.73 -9.69
N PHE A 151 -12.91 -0.54 -9.46
CA PHE A 151 -12.45 0.57 -8.65
C PHE A 151 -11.20 1.23 -9.22
N ALA A 152 -11.10 2.54 -9.01
CA ALA A 152 -9.92 3.34 -9.32
C ALA A 152 -9.35 3.90 -8.03
N ALA A 153 -8.19 3.41 -7.65
CA ALA A 153 -7.49 3.80 -6.44
C ALA A 153 -6.27 4.65 -6.79
N HIS A 154 -6.31 5.92 -6.40
CA HIS A 154 -5.26 6.91 -6.66
C HIS A 154 -4.72 7.48 -5.34
N ALA A 155 -3.43 7.79 -5.31
CA ALA A 155 -2.81 8.49 -4.19
C ALA A 155 -1.69 9.43 -4.66
N GLU A 156 -1.45 10.49 -3.87
CA GLU A 156 -0.18 11.21 -3.88
C GLU A 156 0.72 10.59 -2.82
N VAL A 157 1.90 10.18 -3.22
CA VAL A 157 2.84 9.47 -2.35
C VAL A 157 4.19 10.16 -2.31
N GLU A 158 4.91 10.02 -1.21
CA GLU A 158 6.28 10.51 -1.05
C GLU A 158 7.19 9.34 -0.70
N GLY A 159 8.31 9.21 -1.38
CA GLY A 159 9.23 8.11 -1.20
C GLY A 159 10.66 8.43 -1.67
N PRO A 160 11.51 7.42 -1.87
CA PRO A 160 12.91 7.61 -2.24
C PRO A 160 13.13 8.39 -3.55
N THR A 161 12.12 8.45 -4.41
CA THR A 161 12.15 9.19 -5.68
C THR A 161 11.58 10.60 -5.56
N GLY A 162 11.07 10.98 -4.39
CA GLY A 162 10.33 12.23 -4.14
C GLY A 162 8.83 12.02 -4.26
N GLY A 163 8.09 13.11 -4.45
CA GLY A 163 6.63 13.09 -4.60
C GLY A 163 6.19 12.55 -5.95
N GLU A 164 5.32 11.55 -5.92
CA GLU A 164 4.78 10.88 -7.11
C GLU A 164 3.26 10.75 -7.01
N THR A 165 2.60 10.56 -8.17
CA THR A 165 1.24 10.04 -8.20
C THR A 165 1.28 8.52 -8.28
N ALA A 166 0.35 7.83 -7.61
CA ALA A 166 0.25 6.39 -7.62
C ALA A 166 -1.15 5.91 -8.00
N TRP A 167 -1.22 4.76 -8.68
CA TRP A 167 -2.45 4.06 -9.04
C TRP A 167 -2.36 2.59 -8.70
N ALA A 168 -3.47 2.00 -8.22
CA ALA A 168 -3.59 0.55 -8.15
C ALA A 168 -3.39 -0.04 -9.55
N GLU A 169 -2.51 -1.05 -9.63
CA GLU A 169 -2.19 -1.69 -10.91
C GLU A 169 -3.38 -2.49 -11.44
N GLY A 170 -3.72 -2.27 -12.70
CA GLY A 170 -4.87 -2.90 -13.34
C GLY A 170 -4.96 -2.57 -14.83
N ALA A 171 -6.18 -2.51 -15.34
CA ALA A 171 -6.43 -2.09 -16.71
C ALA A 171 -6.24 -0.58 -16.85
N GLN A 172 -5.66 -0.15 -17.96
CA GLN A 172 -5.49 1.27 -18.25
C GLN A 172 -6.79 1.88 -18.76
N PHE A 173 -7.11 3.10 -18.32
CA PHE A 173 -8.19 3.88 -18.94
C PHE A 173 -7.87 4.23 -20.39
N GLU A 174 -8.91 4.41 -21.22
CA GLU A 174 -8.75 4.75 -22.66
C GLU A 174 -8.12 6.12 -22.92
N GLY A 175 -7.96 6.95 -21.88
CA GLY A 175 -7.36 8.28 -21.98
C GLY A 175 -5.87 8.25 -22.32
N ASN A 176 -5.29 9.45 -22.50
CA ASN A 176 -3.86 9.59 -22.82
C ASN A 176 -2.93 9.50 -21.59
N GLY A 177 -3.51 9.38 -20.40
CA GLY A 177 -2.76 9.20 -19.13
C GLY A 177 -2.39 7.75 -18.89
N TRP A 178 -1.70 7.50 -17.78
CA TRP A 178 -1.39 6.14 -17.30
C TRP A 178 -2.30 5.70 -16.14
N ALA A 179 -3.40 6.42 -15.92
CA ALA A 179 -4.39 6.07 -14.92
C ALA A 179 -4.92 4.66 -15.14
N MET A 180 -5.10 3.91 -14.08
CA MET A 180 -5.51 2.52 -14.10
C MET A 180 -6.73 2.30 -13.20
N PHE A 181 -7.45 1.23 -13.47
CA PHE A 181 -8.54 0.72 -12.65
C PHE A 181 -8.43 -0.80 -12.51
N VAL A 182 -9.00 -1.31 -11.45
CA VAL A 182 -9.08 -2.74 -11.15
C VAL A 182 -10.51 -3.21 -11.34
N GLN A 183 -10.68 -4.38 -11.91
CA GLN A 183 -11.91 -5.15 -11.90
C GLN A 183 -11.68 -6.40 -11.04
N THR A 184 -12.55 -6.67 -10.09
CA THR A 184 -12.48 -7.86 -9.23
C THR A 184 -13.86 -8.44 -8.97
N ASP A 185 -13.89 -9.76 -8.70
CA ASP A 185 -15.09 -10.51 -8.37
C ASP A 185 -15.15 -10.72 -6.86
N LEU A 186 -16.22 -10.25 -6.24
CA LEU A 186 -16.43 -10.34 -4.80
C LEU A 186 -17.01 -11.69 -4.34
N THR A 187 -17.46 -12.54 -5.27
CA THR A 187 -18.00 -13.86 -4.92
C THR A 187 -16.94 -14.80 -4.33
N GLU A 188 -15.66 -14.52 -4.58
CA GLU A 188 -14.54 -15.26 -3.99
C GLU A 188 -14.12 -14.69 -2.62
N CYS A 189 -14.70 -13.55 -2.21
CA CYS A 189 -14.46 -12.96 -0.90
C CYS A 189 -15.36 -13.62 0.14
N GLU A 190 -14.77 -14.31 1.10
CA GLU A 190 -15.52 -14.76 2.28
C GLU A 190 -15.74 -13.57 3.24
N GLU A 191 -16.96 -13.46 3.76
CA GLU A 191 -17.27 -12.43 4.75
C GLU A 191 -16.60 -12.82 6.08
N THR A 192 -15.66 -12.00 6.54
CA THR A 192 -15.08 -12.17 7.87
C THR A 192 -16.07 -11.63 8.89
N THR A 193 -16.76 -12.54 9.57
CA THR A 193 -17.60 -12.19 10.73
C THR A 193 -16.75 -12.30 11.98
N ASP A 194 -16.63 -11.18 12.74
CA ASP A 194 -15.99 -11.21 14.05
C ASP A 194 -16.73 -12.21 14.98
N PRO A 195 -16.10 -13.33 15.42
CA PRO A 195 -16.75 -14.28 16.31
C PRO A 195 -16.90 -13.77 17.76
N GLY A 196 -16.61 -12.50 18.03
CA GLY A 196 -16.44 -11.91 19.37
C GLY A 196 -17.67 -11.27 19.99
N GLY A 197 -18.92 -11.64 19.65
CA GLY A 197 -20.14 -11.05 20.20
C GLY A 197 -21.05 -11.94 21.05
N GLY A 198 -20.64 -13.14 21.44
CA GLY A 198 -21.40 -14.04 22.30
C GLY A 198 -21.39 -13.62 23.77
N GLY A 199 -21.99 -12.47 24.13
CA GLY A 199 -22.27 -12.13 25.53
C GLY A 199 -23.32 -13.05 26.10
N ALA A 200 -22.91 -13.95 26.95
CA ALA A 200 -23.83 -14.73 27.80
C ALA A 200 -24.56 -13.81 28.79
N PHE A 201 -25.86 -13.85 28.74
CA PHE A 201 -26.72 -13.33 29.81
C PHE A 201 -26.96 -14.43 30.85
#